data_e76ceb3b79dc461240af2fa21761d0f4
#
_entry.id   e76ceb3b79dc461240af2fa21761d0f4
#
_cell.length_a   1.000
_cell.length_b   1.000
_cell.length_c   1.000
_cell.angle_alpha   90.00
_cell.angle_beta   90.00
_cell.angle_gamma   90.00
#
_symmetry.space_group_name_H-M   'P 1'
#
loop_
_entity.id
_entity.type
_entity.pdbx_description
1 polymer ?
#
loop_
_entity_poly.entity_id
_entity_poly.type
_entity_poly.pdbx_seq_one_letter_code
_entity_poly.pdbx_strand_id
1 'polypeptide(L)'
;MRAAAELPGIFFEPTPFSLAGSVGWRLEPSYAQGPAAAFIRNTREFAHQHRPQDGSLHMLLPGEVARDALAKGWGVIHPFTDTISGERSEYVMIFGPRNVRELETIWIIAQISYYHARGSTL
;
A
#
# COMPACT_ATOMS: atom_id res chain seq x y z
N MET A 1 -5.35 -11.28 -2.76
CA MET A 1 -5.86 -11.07 -1.40
C MET A 1 -5.53 -12.20 -0.44
N ARG A 2 -5.65 -13.46 -0.89
CA ARG A 2 -5.35 -14.60 -0.01
C ARG A 2 -3.93 -14.56 0.52
N ALA A 3 -2.95 -14.27 -0.34
CA ALA A 3 -1.55 -14.18 0.07
C ALA A 3 -1.32 -13.05 1.08
N ALA A 4 -2.00 -11.91 0.90
CA ALA A 4 -1.89 -10.81 1.85
C ALA A 4 -2.45 -11.17 3.22
N ALA A 5 -3.55 -11.95 3.27
CA ALA A 5 -4.14 -12.39 4.53
C ALA A 5 -3.22 -13.29 5.35
N GLU A 6 -2.20 -13.88 4.72
CA GLU A 6 -1.22 -14.73 5.41
C GLU A 6 -0.08 -13.95 6.05
N LEU A 7 0.04 -12.65 5.77
CA LEU A 7 1.08 -11.82 6.38
C LEU A 7 0.74 -11.55 7.85
N PRO A 8 1.70 -11.74 8.76
CA PRO A 8 1.44 -11.55 10.20
C PRO A 8 0.96 -10.14 10.54
N GLY A 9 -0.06 -10.07 11.38
CA GLY A 9 -0.56 -8.80 11.91
C GLY A 9 -1.48 -8.02 10.99
N ILE A 10 -1.70 -8.48 9.76
CA ILE A 10 -2.56 -7.78 8.81
C ILE A 10 -4.03 -8.12 9.06
N PHE A 11 -4.90 -7.13 8.88
CA PHE A 11 -6.34 -7.34 8.84
C PHE A 11 -6.97 -6.36 7.85
N PHE A 12 -8.18 -6.67 7.42
CA PHE A 12 -8.87 -5.92 6.37
C PHE A 12 -10.15 -5.32 6.91
N GLU A 13 -10.40 -4.06 6.57
CA GLU A 13 -11.63 -3.36 6.93
C GLU A 13 -12.05 -2.45 5.77
N PRO A 14 -13.36 -2.13 5.65
CA PRO A 14 -13.75 -1.08 4.70
C PRO A 14 -12.99 0.20 5.02
N THR A 15 -12.41 0.84 3.98
CA THR A 15 -11.64 2.06 4.19
C THR A 15 -12.51 3.29 4.00
N PRO A 16 -12.39 4.29 4.91
CA PRO A 16 -13.06 5.58 4.73
C PRO A 16 -12.34 6.48 3.73
N PHE A 17 -11.18 6.08 3.23
CA PHE A 17 -10.33 6.91 2.37
C PHE A 17 -10.54 6.65 0.88
N SER A 18 -11.57 5.88 0.52
CA SER A 18 -11.85 5.56 -0.88
C SER A 18 -13.34 5.29 -1.05
N LEU A 19 -13.74 4.96 -2.27
CA LEU A 19 -15.14 4.68 -2.59
C LEU A 19 -15.66 3.46 -1.84
N ALA A 20 -16.96 3.42 -1.63
CA ALA A 20 -17.62 2.28 -1.00
C ALA A 20 -17.25 0.96 -1.70
N GLY A 21 -16.96 -0.06 -0.92
CA GLY A 21 -16.52 -1.35 -1.45
C GLY A 21 -15.00 -1.52 -1.50
N SER A 22 -14.25 -0.44 -1.26
CA SER A 22 -12.79 -0.52 -1.17
C SER A 22 -12.37 -1.08 0.19
N VAL A 23 -11.30 -1.87 0.20
CA VAL A 23 -10.83 -2.58 1.39
C VAL A 23 -9.50 -2.02 1.84
N GLY A 24 -9.44 -1.58 3.10
CA GLY A 24 -8.21 -1.09 3.71
C GLY A 24 -7.38 -2.24 4.28
N TRP A 25 -6.07 -2.16 4.10
CA TRP A 25 -5.09 -3.09 4.65
C TRP A 25 -4.47 -2.42 5.87
N ARG A 26 -4.69 -3.00 7.05
CA ARG A 26 -4.27 -2.43 8.31
C ARG A 26 -3.41 -3.40 9.10
N LEU A 27 -2.59 -2.86 10.00
CA LEU A 27 -1.78 -3.67 10.90
C LEU A 27 -2.31 -3.60 12.32
N GLU A 28 -2.26 -4.74 13.00
CA GLU A 28 -2.46 -4.78 14.45
C GLU A 28 -1.44 -3.86 15.14
N PRO A 29 -1.79 -3.21 16.25
CA PRO A 29 -0.89 -2.24 16.88
C PRO A 29 0.52 -2.76 17.16
N SER A 30 0.65 -4.00 17.60
CA SER A 30 1.95 -4.58 17.93
C SER A 30 2.84 -4.80 16.72
N TYR A 31 2.26 -4.81 15.51
CA TYR A 31 3.02 -4.97 14.26
C TYR A 31 3.27 -3.65 13.56
N ALA A 32 2.58 -2.57 13.94
CA ALA A 32 2.66 -1.27 13.28
C ALA A 32 3.83 -0.45 13.84
N GLN A 33 5.05 -0.92 13.62
CA GLN A 33 6.28 -0.33 14.18
C GLN A 33 7.01 0.58 13.19
N GLY A 34 6.47 0.76 12.00
CA GLY A 34 7.08 1.61 10.98
C GLY A 34 6.91 3.09 11.26
N PRO A 35 7.52 3.95 10.44
CA PRO A 35 7.39 5.40 10.61
C PRO A 35 5.94 5.85 10.39
N ALA A 36 5.57 6.98 11.01
CA ALA A 36 4.23 7.54 10.86
C ALA A 36 3.85 7.74 9.38
N ALA A 37 4.83 8.08 8.55
CA ALA A 37 4.62 8.29 7.13
C ALA A 37 4.28 7.01 6.35
N ALA A 38 4.43 5.84 6.96
CA ALA A 38 4.05 4.57 6.33
C ALA A 38 2.54 4.29 6.42
N PHE A 39 1.79 5.16 7.09
CA PHE A 39 0.37 4.98 7.33
C PHE A 39 -0.43 6.19 6.87
N ILE A 40 -1.69 5.96 6.50
CA ILE A 40 -2.59 7.04 6.15
C ILE A 40 -3.05 7.74 7.43
N ARG A 41 -2.75 9.02 7.55
CA ARG A 41 -3.26 9.98 8.57
C ARG A 41 -3.59 9.38 9.94
N ASN A 42 -2.61 9.15 10.77
CA ASN A 42 -2.83 8.71 12.15
C ASN A 42 -3.64 7.42 12.28
N THR A 43 -3.64 6.59 11.23
CA THR A 43 -4.27 5.27 11.26
C THR A 43 -3.19 4.20 11.21
N ARG A 44 -3.63 2.95 11.16
CA ARG A 44 -2.74 1.82 10.89
C ARG A 44 -2.97 1.22 9.50
N GLU A 45 -3.67 1.97 8.64
CA GLU A 45 -3.86 1.59 7.25
C GLU A 45 -2.65 2.02 6.42
N PHE A 46 -2.03 1.08 5.72
CA PHE A 46 -0.87 1.36 4.88
C PHE A 46 -1.17 1.18 3.40
N ALA A 47 -2.28 0.55 3.06
CA ALA A 47 -2.72 0.34 1.69
C ALA A 47 -4.22 0.13 1.65
N HIS A 48 -4.82 0.34 0.48
CA HIS A 48 -6.19 -0.11 0.27
C HIS A 48 -6.37 -0.53 -1.18
N GLN A 49 -7.22 -1.50 -1.38
CA GLN A 49 -7.55 -2.04 -2.69
C GLN A 49 -8.89 -1.45 -3.12
N HIS A 50 -8.94 -0.98 -4.34
CA HIS A 50 -10.18 -0.52 -4.93
C HIS A 50 -11.15 -1.69 -5.13
N ARG A 51 -12.40 -1.34 -5.47
CA ARG A 51 -13.42 -2.35 -5.76
C ARG A 51 -12.92 -3.31 -6.83
N PRO A 52 -13.44 -4.54 -6.87
CA PRO A 52 -12.96 -5.56 -7.81
C PRO A 52 -12.89 -5.12 -9.27
N GLN A 53 -13.75 -4.20 -9.69
CA GLN A 53 -13.79 -3.71 -11.07
C GLN A 53 -12.56 -2.91 -11.46
N ASP A 54 -11.91 -2.26 -10.49
CA ASP A 54 -10.76 -1.41 -10.73
C ASP A 54 -9.45 -2.19 -10.62
N GLY A 55 -9.31 -3.02 -9.58
CA GLY A 55 -8.14 -3.85 -9.38
C GLY A 55 -6.88 -3.12 -8.93
N SER A 56 -6.90 -1.77 -8.87
CA SER A 56 -5.72 -1.01 -8.46
C SER A 56 -5.59 -0.96 -6.95
N LEU A 57 -4.35 -0.68 -6.49
CA LEU A 57 -4.00 -0.54 -5.08
C LEU A 57 -3.44 0.84 -4.83
N HIS A 58 -3.91 1.51 -3.79
CA HIS A 58 -3.21 2.66 -3.23
C HIS A 58 -2.35 2.17 -2.07
N MET A 59 -1.11 2.63 -1.97
CA MET A 59 -0.23 2.21 -0.90
C MET A 59 0.84 3.26 -0.60
N LEU A 60 1.36 3.21 0.61
CA LEU A 60 2.49 4.03 1.00
C LEU A 60 3.77 3.22 0.84
N LEU A 61 4.70 3.77 0.07
CA LEU A 61 5.98 3.13 -0.22
C LEU A 61 7.12 4.03 0.27
N PRO A 62 8.26 3.44 0.64
CA PRO A 62 9.47 4.22 0.83
C PRO A 62 9.76 5.03 -0.43
N GLY A 63 10.23 6.27 -0.27
CA GLY A 63 10.40 7.17 -1.41
C GLY A 63 11.25 6.61 -2.55
N GLU A 64 12.32 5.89 -2.24
CA GLU A 64 13.18 5.29 -3.27
C GLU A 64 12.45 4.22 -4.07
N VAL A 65 11.67 3.40 -3.40
CA VAL A 65 10.88 2.34 -4.05
C VAL A 65 9.78 2.96 -4.91
N ALA A 66 9.12 4.01 -4.38
CA ALA A 66 8.09 4.71 -5.14
C ALA A 66 8.66 5.28 -6.44
N ARG A 67 9.79 5.96 -6.37
CA ARG A 67 10.43 6.53 -7.55
C ARG A 67 10.77 5.46 -8.59
N ASP A 68 11.30 4.33 -8.14
CA ASP A 68 11.63 3.22 -9.04
C ASP A 68 10.38 2.64 -9.70
N ALA A 69 9.32 2.40 -8.91
CA ALA A 69 8.08 1.86 -9.45
C ALA A 69 7.42 2.79 -10.46
N LEU A 70 7.43 4.11 -10.17
CA LEU A 70 6.89 5.11 -11.09
C LEU A 70 7.70 5.20 -12.39
N ALA A 71 9.02 5.17 -12.28
CA ALA A 71 9.90 5.21 -13.45
C ALA A 71 9.70 4.01 -14.36
N LYS A 72 9.33 2.87 -13.79
CA LYS A 72 9.08 1.64 -14.55
C LYS A 72 7.63 1.51 -15.02
N GLY A 73 6.79 2.49 -14.73
CA GLY A 73 5.41 2.51 -15.21
C GLY A 73 4.42 1.67 -14.42
N TRP A 74 4.75 1.29 -13.18
CA TRP A 74 3.85 0.48 -12.36
C TRP A 74 2.70 1.25 -11.73
N GLY A 75 2.82 2.58 -11.67
CA GLY A 75 1.78 3.40 -11.09
C GLY A 75 2.02 4.88 -11.26
N VAL A 76 1.25 5.67 -10.52
CA VAL A 76 1.36 7.13 -10.49
C VAL A 76 1.30 7.61 -9.04
N ILE A 77 1.87 8.80 -8.78
CA ILE A 77 1.78 9.42 -7.47
C ILE A 77 0.34 9.87 -7.24
N HIS A 78 -0.19 9.56 -6.05
CA HIS A 78 -1.51 10.04 -5.66
C HIS A 78 -1.48 11.57 -5.49
N PRO A 79 -2.51 12.30 -5.95
CA PRO A 79 -2.53 13.77 -5.84
C PRO A 79 -2.39 14.31 -4.42
N PHE A 80 -2.72 13.53 -3.42
CA PHE A 80 -2.66 13.97 -2.02
C PHE A 80 -1.44 13.43 -1.27
N THR A 81 -0.39 13.02 -1.98
CA THR A 81 0.80 12.44 -1.35
C THR A 81 1.40 13.37 -0.28
N ASP A 82 1.49 14.67 -0.58
CA ASP A 82 2.06 15.65 0.36
C ASP A 82 1.22 15.86 1.61
N THR A 83 -0.07 15.52 1.54
CA THR A 83 -1.00 15.66 2.66
C THR A 83 -1.06 14.40 3.52
N ILE A 84 -0.86 13.24 2.91
CA ILE A 84 -1.09 11.92 3.52
C ILE A 84 0.21 11.30 4.02
N SER A 85 1.28 11.39 3.23
CA SER A 85 2.57 10.80 3.55
C SER A 85 3.54 11.83 4.07
N GLY A 86 4.59 11.38 4.72
CA GLY A 86 5.69 12.24 5.17
C GLY A 86 6.84 12.22 4.18
N GLU A 87 7.95 12.86 4.58
CA GLU A 87 9.11 13.04 3.71
C GLU A 87 9.72 11.75 3.18
N ARG A 88 9.57 10.64 3.90
CA ARG A 88 10.22 9.37 3.58
C ARG A 88 9.32 8.38 2.88
N SER A 89 8.09 8.76 2.62
CA SER A 89 7.11 7.87 1.98
C SER A 89 6.37 8.63 0.90
N GLU A 90 5.93 7.88 -0.11
CA GLU A 90 5.08 8.41 -1.16
C GLU A 90 3.78 7.60 -1.20
N TYR A 91 2.67 8.30 -1.36
CA TYR A 91 1.37 7.67 -1.54
C TYR A 91 1.14 7.48 -3.04
N VAL A 92 1.11 6.23 -3.47
CA VAL A 92 1.05 5.90 -4.90
C VAL A 92 -0.15 5.03 -5.23
N MET A 93 -0.63 5.14 -6.45
CA MET A 93 -1.62 4.23 -7.00
C MET A 93 -0.89 3.27 -7.93
N ILE A 94 -0.91 1.99 -7.59
CA ILE A 94 -0.33 0.92 -8.41
C ILE A 94 -1.45 0.36 -9.28
N PHE A 95 -1.20 0.30 -10.59
CA PHE A 95 -2.18 -0.19 -11.54
C PHE A 95 -2.50 -1.65 -11.32
N GLY A 96 -3.75 -2.05 -11.60
CA GLY A 96 -4.15 -3.45 -11.50
C GLY A 96 -3.39 -4.33 -12.49
N PRO A 97 -3.15 -5.60 -12.14
CA PRO A 97 -2.41 -6.50 -13.01
C PRO A 97 -3.23 -6.91 -14.23
N ARG A 98 -2.56 -7.02 -15.37
CA ARG A 98 -3.17 -7.50 -16.62
C ARG A 98 -2.91 -8.99 -16.85
N ASN A 99 -1.97 -9.57 -16.10
CA ASN A 99 -1.60 -10.98 -16.23
C ASN A 99 -0.90 -11.45 -14.95
N VAL A 100 -0.60 -12.75 -14.89
CA VAL A 100 0.02 -13.36 -13.71
C VAL A 100 1.40 -12.79 -13.41
N ARG A 101 2.17 -12.51 -14.45
CA ARG A 101 3.52 -11.95 -14.29
C ARG A 101 3.49 -10.57 -13.65
N GLU A 102 2.55 -9.73 -14.06
CA GLU A 102 2.36 -8.42 -13.44
C GLU A 102 1.87 -8.55 -12.01
N LEU A 103 1.00 -9.51 -11.74
CA LEU A 103 0.52 -9.77 -10.39
C LEU A 103 1.67 -10.13 -9.45
N GLU A 104 2.64 -10.91 -9.90
CA GLU A 104 3.82 -11.26 -9.09
C GLU A 104 4.62 -10.02 -8.72
N THR A 105 4.83 -9.11 -9.67
CA THR A 105 5.54 -7.86 -9.42
C THR A 105 4.78 -6.96 -8.45
N ILE A 106 3.48 -6.82 -8.66
CA ILE A 106 2.62 -6.01 -7.78
C ILE A 106 2.62 -6.59 -6.37
N TRP A 107 2.62 -7.91 -6.24
CA TRP A 107 2.70 -8.56 -4.94
C TRP A 107 4.00 -8.21 -4.21
N ILE A 108 5.13 -8.18 -4.93
CA ILE A 108 6.41 -7.75 -4.34
C ILE A 108 6.31 -6.29 -3.86
N ILE A 109 5.74 -5.41 -4.66
CA ILE A 109 5.57 -4.00 -4.28
C ILE A 109 4.69 -3.89 -3.03
N ALA A 110 3.60 -4.63 -2.98
CA ALA A 110 2.70 -4.64 -1.82
C ALA A 110 3.39 -5.14 -0.56
N GLN A 111 4.25 -6.15 -0.68
CA GLN A 111 5.04 -6.62 0.46
C GLN A 111 6.03 -5.57 0.96
N ILE A 112 6.62 -4.79 0.05
CA ILE A 112 7.50 -3.69 0.45
C ILE A 112 6.73 -2.67 1.29
N SER A 113 5.51 -2.31 0.89
CA SER A 113 4.65 -1.43 1.67
C SER A 113 4.36 -2.02 3.06
N TYR A 114 4.05 -3.30 3.11
CA TYR A 114 3.78 -4.01 4.36
C TYR A 114 5.00 -3.96 5.29
N TYR A 115 6.20 -4.29 4.81
CA TYR A 115 7.40 -4.28 5.64
C TYR A 115 7.79 -2.86 6.05
N HIS A 116 7.55 -1.87 5.21
CA HIS A 116 7.72 -0.47 5.57
C HIS A 116 6.82 -0.09 6.76
N ALA A 117 5.56 -0.51 6.71
CA ALA A 117 4.61 -0.28 7.80
C ALA A 117 4.99 -1.05 9.07
N ARG A 118 5.60 -2.22 8.94
CA ARG A 118 6.09 -2.97 10.08
C ARG A 118 7.34 -2.40 10.71
N GLY A 119 8.05 -1.53 10.01
CA GLY A 119 9.32 -1.01 10.48
C GLY A 119 10.49 -1.96 10.28
N SER A 120 10.36 -2.92 9.37
CA SER A 120 11.43 -3.86 9.04
C SER A 120 11.80 -3.75 7.56
N THR A 121 12.98 -4.27 7.22
CA THR A 121 13.42 -4.34 5.82
C THR A 121 13.25 -5.76 5.30
N LEU A 122 13.10 -5.85 4.01
CA LEU A 122 13.07 -7.14 3.33
C LEU A 122 14.41 -7.83 3.42
#